data_beaa9de71284d1aee8801453b28c38ae
#
_entry.id   beaa9de71284d1aee8801453b28c38ae
#
_cell.length_a   1.000
_cell.length_b   1.000
_cell.length_c   1.000
_cell.angle_alpha   90.00
_cell.angle_beta   90.00
_cell.angle_gamma   90.00
#
_symmetry.space_group_name_H-M   'P 1'
#
loop_
_entity.id
_entity.type
_entity.pdbx_description
1 polymer ?
#
loop_
_entity_poly.entity_id
_entity_poly.type
_entity_poly.pdbx_seq_one_letter_code
_entity_poly.pdbx_strand_id
1 'polypeptide(L)'
;LTFIFAGQSIKFGNFTCLPKSIVAQMIKEPATWSSFSGSLSKVAANRLSVESIRGSRYFGPSKMSFVGLIKHSLSIITVFRTTVLIRAIIFLVVYLFFVLQYISVVTLIPVALVVLMIISVFVLLGRENITELNNSLENINNIENLK
;
A
#
# COMPACT_ATOMS: atom_id res chain seq x y z
N LEU A 1 1.58 -10.97 -1.99
CA LEU A 1 2.37 -9.85 -2.48
C LEU A 1 2.78 -8.91 -1.34
N THR A 2 1.85 -8.27 -0.64
CA THR A 2 2.16 -7.28 0.41
C THR A 2 3.05 -7.82 1.52
N PHE A 3 2.88 -9.07 1.96
CA PHE A 3 3.74 -9.70 2.98
C PHE A 3 5.18 -9.87 2.50
N ILE A 4 5.37 -10.36 1.27
CA ILE A 4 6.71 -10.61 0.71
C ILE A 4 7.49 -9.29 0.58
N PHE A 5 6.86 -8.27 -0.02
CA PHE A 5 7.54 -7.02 -0.33
C PHE A 5 7.55 -6.02 0.84
N ALA A 6 6.41 -5.82 1.49
CA ALA A 6 6.29 -4.83 2.57
C ALA A 6 6.49 -5.42 3.98
N GLY A 7 6.51 -6.75 4.14
CA GLY A 7 6.60 -7.41 5.45
C GLY A 7 5.33 -7.28 6.28
N GLN A 8 4.24 -6.80 5.69
CA GLN A 8 2.98 -6.52 6.38
C GLN A 8 1.86 -7.42 5.87
N SER A 9 1.17 -8.08 6.78
CA SER A 9 -0.05 -8.84 6.48
C SER A 9 -1.25 -7.94 6.73
N ILE A 10 -1.86 -7.41 5.68
CA ILE A 10 -3.04 -6.57 5.75
C ILE A 10 -4.25 -7.46 5.50
N LYS A 11 -4.94 -7.82 6.59
CA LYS A 11 -6.13 -8.69 6.57
C LYS A 11 -7.44 -7.96 6.86
N PHE A 12 -7.40 -6.64 6.96
CA PHE A 12 -8.58 -5.81 7.25
C PHE A 12 -8.97 -4.97 6.04
N GLY A 13 -10.27 -4.66 5.95
CA GLY A 13 -10.83 -3.81 4.91
C GLY A 13 -11.09 -2.39 5.41
N ASN A 14 -12.03 -1.71 4.75
CA ASN A 14 -12.38 -0.32 5.05
C ASN A 14 -13.32 -0.18 6.27
N PHE A 15 -13.81 -1.30 6.84
CA PHE A 15 -14.64 -1.27 8.04
C PHE A 15 -13.76 -1.29 9.27
N THR A 16 -13.45 -0.11 9.77
CA THR A 16 -12.58 0.07 10.93
C THR A 16 -13.14 1.15 11.84
N CYS A 17 -13.05 0.94 13.16
CA CYS A 17 -13.33 1.95 14.16
C CYS A 17 -11.98 2.49 14.66
N LEU A 18 -11.78 3.80 14.56
CA LEU A 18 -10.52 4.44 14.88
C LEU A 18 -10.69 5.42 16.04
N PRO A 19 -9.81 5.39 17.05
CA PRO A 19 -9.77 6.43 18.06
C PRO A 19 -9.29 7.75 17.47
N LYS A 20 -9.73 8.87 18.05
CA LYS A 20 -9.39 10.23 17.60
C LYS A 20 -7.89 10.46 17.42
N SER A 21 -7.07 9.87 18.29
CA SER A 21 -5.59 9.97 18.23
C SER A 21 -5.01 9.37 16.95
N ILE A 22 -5.53 8.21 16.51
CA ILE A 22 -5.11 7.55 15.26
C ILE A 22 -5.59 8.35 14.04
N VAL A 23 -6.83 8.85 14.07
CA VAL A 23 -7.34 9.70 12.99
C VAL A 23 -6.47 10.94 12.82
N ALA A 24 -6.09 11.61 13.92
CA ALA A 24 -5.22 12.79 13.89
C ALA A 24 -3.83 12.50 13.31
N GLN A 25 -3.30 11.29 13.49
CA GLN A 25 -2.03 10.87 12.88
C GLN A 25 -2.22 10.55 11.39
N MET A 26 -3.29 9.86 11.02
CA MET A 26 -3.56 9.49 9.63
C MET A 26 -3.81 10.70 8.72
N ILE A 27 -4.45 11.75 9.23
CA ILE A 27 -4.68 13.00 8.49
C ILE A 27 -3.34 13.66 8.09
N LYS A 28 -2.32 13.53 8.92
CA LYS A 28 -0.98 14.09 8.68
C LYS A 28 -0.08 13.18 7.83
N GLU A 29 -0.48 11.93 7.59
CA GLU A 29 0.32 10.95 6.87
C GLU A 29 0.01 10.99 5.37
N PRO A 30 0.96 11.45 4.51
CA PRO A 30 0.74 11.54 3.05
C PRO A 30 0.41 10.18 2.41
N ALA A 31 0.92 9.10 2.98
CA ALA A 31 0.66 7.75 2.50
C ALA A 31 -0.83 7.36 2.55
N THR A 32 -1.67 8.10 3.29
CA THR A 32 -3.13 7.92 3.32
C THR A 32 -3.75 8.16 1.94
N TRP A 33 -3.15 9.02 1.12
CA TRP A 33 -3.55 9.26 -0.26
C TRP A 33 -3.29 8.06 -1.18
N SER A 34 -2.24 7.31 -0.90
CA SER A 34 -1.92 6.10 -1.66
C SER A 34 -2.80 4.92 -1.23
N SER A 35 -2.94 4.69 0.06
CA SER A 35 -3.72 3.57 0.59
C SER A 35 -4.12 3.79 2.04
N PHE A 36 -5.42 3.87 2.31
CA PHE A 36 -5.97 3.92 3.67
C PHE A 36 -5.50 2.74 4.54
N SER A 37 -5.65 1.51 4.04
CA SER A 37 -5.28 0.30 4.79
C SER A 37 -3.76 0.19 5.01
N GLY A 38 -2.97 0.62 4.03
CA GLY A 38 -1.51 0.70 4.15
C GLY A 38 -1.09 1.71 5.20
N SER A 39 -1.63 2.93 5.15
CA SER A 39 -1.35 4.01 6.11
C SER A 39 -1.79 3.61 7.52
N LEU A 40 -2.99 3.05 7.68
CA LEU A 40 -3.47 2.55 8.96
C LEU A 40 -2.54 1.47 9.52
N SER A 41 -2.02 0.60 8.67
CA SER A 41 -1.04 -0.42 9.06
C SER A 41 0.28 0.15 9.56
N LYS A 42 0.68 1.30 9.00
CA LYS A 42 1.89 2.03 9.39
C LYS A 42 1.73 2.78 10.71
N VAL A 43 0.57 3.44 10.90
CA VAL A 43 0.30 4.32 12.05
C VAL A 43 -0.16 3.54 13.28
N ALA A 44 -1.04 2.56 13.11
CA ALA A 44 -1.61 1.76 14.20
C ALA A 44 -0.92 0.40 14.30
N ALA A 45 0.09 0.28 15.17
CA ALA A 45 0.78 -0.99 15.40
C ALA A 45 -0.10 -2.00 16.16
N ASN A 46 -0.83 -1.53 17.17
CA ASN A 46 -1.73 -2.36 17.98
C ASN A 46 -3.15 -2.29 17.43
N ARG A 47 -3.57 -3.34 16.75
CA ARG A 47 -4.90 -3.46 16.15
C ARG A 47 -5.58 -4.70 16.68
N LEU A 48 -6.85 -4.55 17.05
CA LEU A 48 -7.72 -5.67 17.35
C LEU A 48 -8.54 -6.00 16.10
N SER A 49 -8.68 -7.28 15.82
CA SER A 49 -9.54 -7.77 14.73
C SER A 49 -10.79 -8.40 15.35
N VAL A 50 -11.94 -7.92 14.91
CA VAL A 50 -13.23 -8.52 15.25
C VAL A 50 -13.66 -9.37 14.08
N GLU A 51 -13.98 -10.62 14.35
CA GLU A 51 -14.51 -11.51 13.32
C GLU A 51 -15.88 -11.01 12.86
N SER A 52 -16.05 -10.90 11.55
CA SER A 52 -17.34 -10.55 10.95
C SER A 52 -17.74 -11.61 9.94
N ILE A 53 -18.99 -12.01 9.97
CA ILE A 53 -19.57 -12.91 8.98
C ILE A 53 -19.83 -12.10 7.72
N ARG A 54 -19.10 -12.41 6.65
CA ARG A 54 -19.34 -11.81 5.35
C ARG A 54 -20.55 -12.46 4.70
N GLY A 55 -21.65 -11.74 4.60
CA GLY A 55 -22.82 -12.17 3.85
C GLY A 55 -22.55 -12.35 2.36
N SER A 56 -23.41 -13.13 1.70
CA SER A 56 -23.43 -13.23 0.24
C SER A 56 -23.85 -11.90 -0.38
N ARG A 57 -23.36 -11.63 -1.58
CA ARG A 57 -23.80 -10.44 -2.34
C ARG A 57 -25.22 -10.64 -2.83
N TYR A 58 -26.05 -9.63 -2.65
CA TYR A 58 -27.43 -9.65 -3.17
C TYR A 58 -27.48 -9.46 -4.68
N PHE A 59 -26.51 -8.73 -5.29
CA PHE A 59 -26.52 -8.43 -6.72
C PHE A 59 -25.12 -8.51 -7.33
N GLY A 60 -25.03 -9.23 -8.43
CA GLY A 60 -23.92 -9.24 -9.38
C GLY A 60 -22.57 -9.75 -8.90
N PRO A 61 -21.64 -9.97 -9.83
CA PRO A 61 -20.26 -10.40 -9.53
C PRO A 61 -19.42 -9.27 -8.92
N SER A 62 -18.20 -9.61 -8.48
CA SER A 62 -17.25 -8.60 -8.00
C SER A 62 -16.93 -7.57 -9.08
N LYS A 63 -17.07 -6.28 -8.76
CA LYS A 63 -16.69 -5.19 -9.66
C LYS A 63 -15.17 -4.94 -9.72
N MET A 64 -14.40 -5.59 -8.83
CA MET A 64 -12.94 -5.44 -8.82
C MET A 64 -12.33 -6.39 -9.85
N SER A 65 -11.75 -5.83 -10.90
CA SER A 65 -10.98 -6.56 -11.90
C SER A 65 -9.64 -7.04 -11.34
N PHE A 66 -9.01 -8.02 -12.01
CA PHE A 66 -7.66 -8.49 -11.64
C PHE A 66 -6.63 -7.34 -11.68
N VAL A 67 -6.68 -6.50 -12.71
CA VAL A 67 -5.82 -5.31 -12.82
C VAL A 67 -6.08 -4.33 -11.67
N GLY A 68 -7.34 -4.13 -11.29
CA GLY A 68 -7.70 -3.34 -10.12
C GLY A 68 -7.11 -3.88 -8.82
N LEU A 69 -7.09 -5.21 -8.66
CA LEU A 69 -6.49 -5.87 -7.50
C LEU A 69 -4.97 -5.67 -7.45
N ILE A 70 -4.28 -5.80 -8.59
CA ILE A 70 -2.83 -5.53 -8.69
C ILE A 70 -2.54 -4.07 -8.31
N LYS A 71 -3.26 -3.12 -8.92
CA LYS A 71 -3.10 -1.69 -8.63
C LYS A 71 -3.34 -1.36 -7.16
N HIS A 72 -4.35 -1.97 -6.54
CA HIS A 72 -4.62 -1.83 -5.11
C HIS A 72 -3.48 -2.39 -4.26
N SER A 73 -2.96 -3.57 -4.59
CA SER A 73 -1.83 -4.18 -3.89
C SER A 73 -0.56 -3.33 -4.00
N LEU A 74 -0.27 -2.78 -5.18
CA LEU A 74 0.86 -1.88 -5.39
C LEU A 74 0.69 -0.57 -4.61
N SER A 75 -0.51 -0.01 -4.51
CA SER A 75 -0.78 1.17 -3.69
C SER A 75 -0.50 0.92 -2.20
N ILE A 76 -0.80 -0.28 -1.70
CA ILE A 76 -0.42 -0.67 -0.33
C ILE A 76 1.11 -0.79 -0.18
N ILE A 77 1.77 -1.42 -1.15
CA ILE A 77 3.23 -1.62 -1.16
C ILE A 77 3.96 -0.27 -1.16
N THR A 78 3.44 0.73 -1.88
CA THR A 78 4.01 2.08 -1.97
C THR A 78 4.11 2.77 -0.61
N VAL A 79 3.18 2.52 0.30
CA VAL A 79 3.23 3.05 1.68
C VAL A 79 4.50 2.60 2.42
N PHE A 80 4.99 1.40 2.12
CA PHE A 80 6.18 0.79 2.73
C PHE A 80 7.41 0.88 1.82
N ARG A 81 7.49 1.91 0.97
CA ARG A 81 8.52 2.10 -0.06
C ARG A 81 9.95 1.83 0.41
N THR A 82 10.33 2.33 1.58
CA THR A 82 11.68 2.14 2.13
C THR A 82 11.98 0.67 2.39
N THR A 83 11.07 -0.04 3.04
CA THR A 83 11.22 -1.48 3.31
C THR A 83 11.26 -2.29 2.01
N VAL A 84 10.42 -1.91 1.05
CA VAL A 84 10.37 -2.55 -0.28
C VAL A 84 11.68 -2.37 -1.03
N LEU A 85 12.24 -1.16 -1.05
CA LEU A 85 13.51 -0.86 -1.70
C LEU A 85 14.67 -1.64 -1.06
N ILE A 86 14.77 -1.63 0.27
CA ILE A 86 15.81 -2.37 0.98
C ILE A 86 15.74 -3.86 0.63
N ARG A 87 14.56 -4.47 0.70
CA ARG A 87 14.36 -5.89 0.36
C ARG A 87 14.64 -6.19 -1.10
N ALA A 88 14.25 -5.31 -2.00
CA ALA A 88 14.52 -5.45 -3.43
C ALA A 88 16.02 -5.41 -3.71
N ILE A 89 16.76 -4.49 -3.10
CA ILE A 89 18.22 -4.38 -3.25
C ILE A 89 18.91 -5.64 -2.69
N ILE A 90 18.53 -6.06 -1.48
CA ILE A 90 19.09 -7.30 -0.89
C ILE A 90 18.82 -8.49 -1.79
N PHE A 91 17.58 -8.63 -2.29
CA PHE A 91 17.23 -9.72 -3.21
C PHE A 91 18.09 -9.67 -4.49
N LEU A 92 18.22 -8.49 -5.11
CA LEU A 92 19.01 -8.34 -6.33
C LEU A 92 20.48 -8.69 -6.12
N VAL A 93 21.09 -8.22 -5.02
CA VAL A 93 22.49 -8.51 -4.69
C VAL A 93 22.68 -10.02 -4.50
N VAL A 94 21.85 -10.64 -3.66
CA VAL A 94 21.95 -12.09 -3.39
C VAL A 94 21.68 -12.91 -4.66
N TYR A 95 20.62 -12.56 -5.40
CA TYR A 95 20.25 -13.26 -6.62
C TYR A 95 21.35 -13.17 -7.68
N LEU A 96 21.87 -11.98 -7.96
CA LEU A 96 22.92 -11.78 -8.94
C LEU A 96 24.21 -12.51 -8.53
N PHE A 97 24.57 -12.52 -7.26
CA PHE A 97 25.74 -13.26 -6.77
C PHE A 97 25.69 -14.74 -7.15
N PHE A 98 24.52 -15.39 -7.03
CA PHE A 98 24.37 -16.80 -7.41
C PHE A 98 24.22 -17.03 -8.93
N VAL A 99 23.73 -16.05 -9.67
CA VAL A 99 23.38 -16.21 -11.11
C VAL A 99 24.48 -15.69 -12.04
N LEU A 100 25.47 -14.96 -11.54
CA LEU A 100 26.54 -14.37 -12.36
C LEU A 100 27.22 -15.36 -13.33
N GLN A 101 27.35 -16.62 -12.94
CA GLN A 101 27.95 -17.66 -13.76
C GLN A 101 26.99 -18.27 -14.80
N TYR A 102 25.70 -18.03 -14.69
CA TYR A 102 24.62 -18.63 -15.48
C TYR A 102 23.70 -17.60 -16.12
N ILE A 103 24.27 -16.47 -16.55
CA ILE A 103 23.47 -15.38 -17.14
C ILE A 103 22.80 -15.86 -18.43
N SER A 104 21.49 -15.81 -18.47
CA SER A 104 20.66 -16.12 -19.64
C SER A 104 19.42 -15.24 -19.63
N VAL A 105 18.67 -15.21 -20.74
CA VAL A 105 17.41 -14.48 -20.80
C VAL A 105 16.44 -14.92 -19.70
N VAL A 106 16.39 -16.21 -19.40
CA VAL A 106 15.51 -16.78 -18.36
C VAL A 106 15.92 -16.28 -16.97
N THR A 107 17.21 -16.24 -16.68
CA THR A 107 17.72 -15.79 -15.36
C THR A 107 17.59 -14.28 -15.17
N LEU A 108 17.42 -13.50 -16.24
CA LEU A 108 17.16 -12.06 -16.14
C LEU A 108 15.69 -11.71 -15.88
N ILE A 109 14.76 -12.65 -16.07
CA ILE A 109 13.31 -12.40 -15.83
C ILE A 109 13.03 -11.94 -14.38
N PRO A 110 13.52 -12.59 -13.32
CA PRO A 110 13.29 -12.13 -11.95
C PRO A 110 13.83 -10.72 -11.69
N VAL A 111 14.98 -10.38 -12.27
CA VAL A 111 15.58 -9.04 -12.18
C VAL A 111 14.66 -8.01 -12.81
N ALA A 112 14.18 -8.27 -14.03
CA ALA A 112 13.27 -7.40 -14.74
C ALA A 112 11.95 -7.20 -13.96
N LEU A 113 11.39 -8.24 -13.36
CA LEU A 113 10.19 -8.16 -12.55
C LEU A 113 10.37 -7.28 -11.31
N VAL A 114 11.52 -7.40 -10.61
CA VAL A 114 11.83 -6.56 -9.45
C VAL A 114 12.02 -5.11 -9.86
N VAL A 115 12.71 -4.84 -10.97
CA VAL A 115 12.88 -3.49 -11.51
C VAL A 115 11.53 -2.87 -11.89
N LEU A 116 10.66 -3.60 -12.58
CA LEU A 116 9.31 -3.15 -12.92
C LEU A 116 8.49 -2.85 -11.66
N MET A 117 8.61 -3.65 -10.63
CA MET A 117 7.96 -3.40 -9.34
C MET A 117 8.47 -2.10 -8.72
N ILE A 118 9.78 -1.86 -8.68
CA ILE A 118 10.37 -0.62 -8.16
C ILE A 118 9.84 0.59 -8.93
N ILE A 119 9.87 0.55 -10.27
CA ILE A 119 9.33 1.62 -11.12
C ILE A 119 7.86 1.87 -10.80
N SER A 120 7.05 0.82 -10.67
CA SER A 120 5.62 0.93 -10.33
C SER A 120 5.39 1.60 -8.98
N VAL A 121 6.23 1.31 -7.99
CA VAL A 121 6.18 1.96 -6.67
C VAL A 121 6.47 3.46 -6.79
N PHE A 122 7.48 3.86 -7.56
CA PHE A 122 7.81 5.28 -7.77
C PHE A 122 6.73 6.03 -8.55
N VAL A 123 6.14 5.42 -9.58
CA VAL A 123 5.04 6.01 -10.34
C VAL A 123 3.82 6.25 -9.44
N LEU A 124 3.50 5.28 -8.57
CA LEU A 124 2.39 5.41 -7.64
C LEU A 124 2.66 6.40 -6.51
N LEU A 125 3.92 6.63 -6.16
CA LEU A 125 4.31 7.62 -5.18
C LEU A 125 3.95 9.06 -5.63
N GLY A 126 3.97 9.33 -6.93
CA GLY A 126 3.53 10.62 -7.50
C GLY A 126 2.05 10.97 -7.22
N ARG A 127 1.26 10.02 -6.69
CA ARG A 127 -0.12 10.28 -6.23
C ARG A 127 -0.18 10.99 -4.87
N GLU A 128 0.90 10.97 -4.10
CA GLU A 128 0.99 11.68 -2.81
C GLU A 128 1.20 13.17 -3.07
N ASN A 129 0.11 13.95 -3.02
CA ASN A 129 0.19 15.40 -3.20
C ASN A 129 0.36 16.09 -1.83
N ILE A 130 1.60 16.34 -1.46
CA ILE A 130 1.95 16.96 -0.18
C ILE A 130 1.45 18.40 -0.10
N THR A 131 1.47 19.14 -1.19
CA THR A 131 1.00 20.53 -1.24
C THR A 131 -0.50 20.59 -0.95
N GLU A 132 -1.28 19.73 -1.60
CA GLU A 132 -2.72 19.66 -1.36
C GLU A 132 -3.05 19.15 0.06
N LEU A 133 -2.26 18.23 0.60
CA LEU A 133 -2.39 17.76 1.98
C LEU A 133 -2.17 18.93 2.97
N ASN A 134 -1.13 19.73 2.77
CA ASN A 134 -0.83 20.86 3.64
C ASN A 134 -1.90 21.95 3.56
N ASN A 135 -2.47 22.16 2.37
CA ASN A 135 -3.50 23.16 2.13
C ASN A 135 -4.93 22.59 2.27
N SER A 136 -5.06 21.35 2.78
CA SER A 136 -6.36 20.67 2.85
C SER A 136 -7.40 21.41 3.69
N LEU A 137 -6.99 22.17 4.69
CA LEU A 137 -7.89 22.99 5.52
C LEU A 137 -8.41 24.22 4.77
N GLU A 138 -7.66 24.76 3.82
CA GLU A 138 -8.07 25.92 3.00
C GLU A 138 -9.17 25.55 1.99
N ASN A 139 -9.28 24.26 1.66
CA ASN A 139 -10.29 23.72 0.74
C ASN A 139 -11.62 23.38 1.42
N ILE A 140 -11.76 23.64 2.73
CA ILE A 140 -13.01 23.41 3.48
C ILE A 140 -13.91 24.62 3.30
N ASN A 141 -14.97 24.46 2.51
CA ASN A 141 -15.96 25.52 2.26
C ASN A 141 -16.99 25.66 3.38
N ASN A 142 -17.26 24.61 4.14
CA ASN A 142 -18.26 24.66 5.20
C ASN A 142 -18.00 23.60 6.27
N ILE A 143 -18.16 23.95 7.54
CA ILE A 143 -18.05 23.05 8.68
C ILE A 143 -19.40 23.06 9.41
N GLU A 144 -20.14 21.97 9.34
CA GLU A 144 -21.37 21.76 10.11
C GLU A 144 -21.07 20.94 11.36
N ASN A 145 -21.40 21.48 12.52
CA ASN A 145 -21.37 20.74 13.77
C ASN A 145 -22.65 19.90 13.90
N LEU A 146 -22.53 18.61 13.67
CA LEU A 146 -23.61 17.66 13.99
C LEU A 146 -23.73 17.55 15.51
N LYS A 147 -24.92 17.90 16.04
CA LYS A 147 -25.26 17.70 17.45
C LYS A 147 -25.69 16.26 17.71
#